data_c93cd4f5768866dbe2110633c3c0b32d
#
_entry.id   c93cd4f5768866dbe2110633c3c0b32d
#
_cell.length_a   1.000
_cell.length_b   1.000
_cell.length_c   1.000
_cell.angle_alpha   90.00
_cell.angle_beta   90.00
_cell.angle_gamma   90.00
#
_symmetry.space_group_name_H-M   'P 1'
#
loop_
_entity.id
_entity.type
_entity.pdbx_description
1 polymer ?
#
loop_
_entity_poly.entity_id
_entity_poly.type
_entity_poly.pdbx_seq_one_letter_code
_entity_poly.pdbx_strand_id
1 'polypeptide(L)'
;MPKITVKKRHVIRKSQISELLERLTDEIGASADLFRSDRIERVDTDAPVGIYLVDKKPLLMGAEDWAFPTLRGLVEHPIPERRVVVDSGAVRFVANGADAMRPGIVSISPDVCLGHPVQVVEERHGKPLAVGIALLDAADMEQQEKGKSVKSVHYVGDDLWNLEI
;
A
#
# COMPACT_ATOMS: atom_id res chain seq x y z
N MET A 1 -14.63 3.01 5.97
CA MET A 1 -14.21 3.72 4.75
C MET A 1 -15.43 4.08 3.92
N PRO A 2 -15.55 5.33 3.46
CA PRO A 2 -16.64 5.68 2.59
C PRO A 2 -16.58 4.89 1.29
N LYS A 3 -17.72 4.64 0.71
CA LYS A 3 -17.84 3.89 -0.55
C LYS A 3 -17.11 4.64 -1.67
N ILE A 4 -16.24 3.93 -2.40
CA ILE A 4 -15.54 4.50 -3.54
C ILE A 4 -16.46 4.52 -4.76
N THR A 5 -16.69 5.72 -5.29
CA THR A 5 -17.46 5.92 -6.51
C THR A 5 -16.50 6.20 -7.66
N VAL A 6 -16.54 5.37 -8.70
CA VAL A 6 -15.75 5.58 -9.91
C VAL A 6 -16.39 6.71 -10.73
N LYS A 7 -15.62 7.77 -10.97
CA LYS A 7 -16.07 8.92 -11.73
C LYS A 7 -15.64 8.86 -13.18
N LYS A 8 -14.40 8.47 -13.43
CA LYS A 8 -13.80 8.46 -14.75
C LYS A 8 -12.67 7.44 -14.83
N ARG A 9 -12.47 6.88 -16.01
CA ARG A 9 -11.39 5.94 -16.28
C ARG A 9 -10.78 6.29 -17.62
N HIS A 10 -9.44 6.42 -17.69
CA HIS A 10 -8.76 6.76 -18.93
C HIS A 10 -7.35 6.19 -18.96
N VAL A 11 -6.88 5.88 -20.16
CA VAL A 11 -5.51 5.43 -20.40
C VAL A 11 -4.57 6.62 -20.23
N ILE A 12 -3.49 6.45 -19.46
CA ILE A 12 -2.48 7.49 -19.30
C ILE A 12 -1.38 7.37 -20.35
N ARG A 13 -0.70 8.51 -20.61
CA ARG A 13 0.34 8.60 -21.62
C ARG A 13 1.66 7.98 -21.11
N LYS A 14 2.56 7.65 -22.02
CA LYS A 14 3.87 7.08 -21.70
C LYS A 14 4.66 7.93 -20.69
N SER A 15 4.63 9.25 -20.81
CA SER A 15 5.29 10.13 -19.85
C SER A 15 4.71 10.00 -18.45
N GLN A 16 3.40 9.84 -18.33
CA GLN A 16 2.71 9.65 -17.06
C GLN A 16 2.98 8.26 -16.48
N ILE A 17 3.08 7.24 -17.32
CA ILE A 17 3.50 5.88 -16.90
C ILE A 17 4.91 5.94 -16.33
N SER A 18 5.84 6.64 -17.00
CA SER A 18 7.22 6.79 -16.55
C SER A 18 7.29 7.50 -15.19
N GLU A 19 6.53 8.57 -14.99
CA GLU A 19 6.46 9.28 -13.71
C GLU A 19 5.90 8.38 -12.59
N LEU A 20 4.85 7.61 -12.89
CA LEU A 20 4.25 6.67 -11.94
C LEU A 20 5.26 5.60 -11.51
N LEU A 21 5.95 4.99 -12.49
CA LEU A 21 6.94 3.96 -12.23
C LEU A 21 8.17 4.51 -11.51
N GLU A 22 8.54 5.75 -11.76
CA GLU A 22 9.62 6.43 -11.03
C GLU A 22 9.26 6.61 -9.56
N ARG A 23 8.05 7.09 -9.25
CA ARG A 23 7.56 7.19 -7.87
C ARG A 23 7.50 5.82 -7.18
N LEU A 24 7.06 4.81 -7.92
CA LEU A 24 7.01 3.44 -7.41
C LEU A 24 8.41 2.90 -7.13
N THR A 25 9.37 3.14 -8.03
CA THR A 25 10.76 2.72 -7.86
C THR A 25 11.40 3.39 -6.65
N ASP A 26 11.08 4.65 -6.38
CA ASP A 26 11.54 5.36 -5.19
C ASP A 26 11.08 4.66 -3.90
N GLU A 27 9.93 3.99 -3.93
CA GLU A 27 9.38 3.30 -2.76
C GLU A 27 9.86 1.83 -2.65
N ILE A 28 9.84 1.08 -3.75
CA ILE A 28 10.09 -0.37 -3.72
C ILE A 28 11.25 -0.84 -4.59
N GLY A 29 12.04 0.08 -5.15
CA GLY A 29 13.22 -0.26 -5.92
C GLY A 29 12.94 -1.16 -7.12
N ALA A 30 13.77 -2.16 -7.33
CA ALA A 30 13.67 -3.08 -8.46
C ALA A 30 12.35 -3.84 -8.53
N SER A 31 11.66 -4.01 -7.41
CA SER A 31 10.34 -4.66 -7.38
C SER A 31 9.30 -3.90 -8.21
N ALA A 32 9.53 -2.61 -8.49
CA ALA A 32 8.65 -1.82 -9.36
C ALA A 32 8.51 -2.44 -10.77
N ASP A 33 9.51 -3.16 -11.25
CA ASP A 33 9.47 -3.81 -12.56
C ASP A 33 8.37 -4.88 -12.67
N LEU A 34 7.93 -5.43 -11.55
CA LEU A 34 6.82 -6.40 -11.53
C LEU A 34 5.49 -5.77 -12.00
N PHE A 35 5.39 -4.44 -11.90
CA PHE A 35 4.17 -3.69 -12.25
C PHE A 35 4.30 -2.95 -13.58
N ARG A 36 5.36 -3.17 -14.32
CA ARG A 36 5.60 -2.51 -15.61
C ARG A 36 4.61 -2.99 -16.67
N SER A 37 4.02 -2.03 -17.38
CA SER A 37 3.09 -2.33 -18.48
C SER A 37 3.07 -1.16 -19.45
N ASP A 38 2.79 -1.44 -20.71
CA ASP A 38 2.58 -0.41 -21.73
C ASP A 38 1.18 0.21 -21.66
N ARG A 39 0.28 -0.43 -20.93
CA ARG A 39 -1.09 0.05 -20.75
C ARG A 39 -1.42 0.18 -19.28
N ILE A 40 -1.50 1.42 -18.84
CA ILE A 40 -1.95 1.75 -17.49
C ILE A 40 -3.09 2.75 -17.63
N GLU A 41 -4.15 2.54 -16.85
CA GLU A 41 -5.29 3.43 -16.80
C GLU A 41 -5.36 4.05 -15.41
N ARG A 42 -5.74 5.33 -15.37
CA ARG A 42 -6.07 6.01 -14.12
C ARG A 42 -7.56 5.94 -13.91
N VAL A 43 -7.96 5.61 -12.69
CA VAL A 43 -9.35 5.64 -12.27
C VAL A 43 -9.53 6.83 -11.35
N ASP A 44 -10.35 7.78 -11.79
CA ASP A 44 -10.72 8.94 -10.97
C ASP A 44 -11.90 8.54 -10.09
N THR A 45 -11.73 8.69 -8.79
CA THR A 45 -12.74 8.36 -7.79
C THR A 45 -12.83 9.50 -6.79
N ASP A 46 -13.72 9.34 -5.81
CA ASP A 46 -13.80 10.24 -4.66
C ASP A 46 -12.83 9.85 -3.53
N ALA A 47 -12.02 8.82 -3.74
CA ALA A 47 -11.00 8.41 -2.78
C ALA A 47 -9.84 9.43 -2.73
N PRO A 48 -9.18 9.58 -1.56
CA PRO A 48 -8.06 10.53 -1.43
C PRO A 48 -6.80 10.13 -2.20
N VAL A 49 -6.71 8.87 -2.64
CA VAL A 49 -5.57 8.37 -3.42
C VAL A 49 -6.01 8.03 -4.84
N GLY A 50 -5.12 8.23 -5.81
CA GLY A 50 -5.32 7.78 -7.18
C GLY A 50 -5.20 6.27 -7.29
N ILE A 51 -6.02 5.67 -8.14
CA ILE A 51 -6.03 4.24 -8.39
C ILE A 51 -5.61 4.01 -9.85
N TYR A 52 -4.71 3.05 -10.06
CA TYR A 52 -4.19 2.74 -11.39
C TYR A 52 -4.46 1.28 -11.75
N LEU A 53 -4.98 1.08 -12.95
CA LEU A 53 -5.18 -0.26 -13.51
C LEU A 53 -3.97 -0.63 -14.35
N VAL A 54 -3.30 -1.69 -13.95
CA VAL A 54 -2.20 -2.29 -14.71
C VAL A 54 -2.78 -3.50 -15.43
N ASP A 55 -2.83 -3.45 -16.75
CA ASP A 55 -3.46 -4.49 -17.58
C ASP A 55 -4.89 -4.79 -17.09
N LYS A 56 -5.68 -3.73 -16.84
CA LYS A 56 -7.07 -3.76 -16.40
C LYS A 56 -7.31 -4.21 -14.96
N LYS A 57 -6.26 -4.38 -14.15
CA LYS A 57 -6.37 -4.77 -12.74
C LYS A 57 -5.95 -3.64 -11.82
N PRO A 58 -6.66 -3.36 -10.72
CA PRO A 58 -6.33 -2.26 -9.81
C PRO A 58 -5.14 -2.61 -8.89
N LEU A 59 -3.94 -2.63 -9.45
CA LEU A 59 -2.73 -3.10 -8.79
C LEU A 59 -1.90 -2.01 -8.12
N LEU A 60 -2.10 -0.74 -8.49
CA LEU A 60 -1.32 0.38 -7.96
C LEU A 60 -2.23 1.49 -7.42
N MET A 61 -1.72 2.20 -6.43
CA MET A 61 -2.32 3.39 -5.87
C MET A 61 -1.23 4.45 -5.67
N GLY A 62 -1.63 5.69 -5.54
CA GLY A 62 -0.65 6.74 -5.31
C GLY A 62 -1.25 8.08 -4.95
N ALA A 63 -0.41 8.90 -4.33
CA ALA A 63 -0.63 10.30 -4.11
C ALA A 63 0.35 11.09 -4.99
N GLU A 64 0.42 12.41 -4.80
CA GLU A 64 1.26 13.28 -5.62
C GLU A 64 2.75 12.91 -5.55
N ASP A 65 3.21 12.49 -4.38
CA ASP A 65 4.63 12.27 -4.10
C ASP A 65 5.03 10.81 -3.86
N TRP A 66 4.08 9.86 -3.91
CA TRP A 66 4.39 8.45 -3.76
C TRP A 66 3.46 7.57 -4.60
N ALA A 67 3.92 6.36 -4.90
CA ALA A 67 3.12 5.29 -5.48
C ALA A 67 3.47 3.98 -4.79
N PHE A 68 2.51 3.10 -4.65
CA PHE A 68 2.68 1.83 -3.95
C PHE A 68 1.67 0.81 -4.49
N PRO A 69 1.96 -0.50 -4.40
CA PRO A 69 0.97 -1.50 -4.76
C PRO A 69 -0.27 -1.43 -3.86
N THR A 70 -1.44 -1.66 -4.43
CA THR A 70 -2.63 -1.97 -3.63
C THR A 70 -2.47 -3.35 -3.01
N LEU A 71 -3.37 -3.76 -2.13
CA LEU A 71 -3.36 -5.12 -1.60
C LEU A 71 -3.49 -6.16 -2.71
N ARG A 72 -4.31 -5.91 -3.73
CA ARG A 72 -4.39 -6.80 -4.89
C ARG A 72 -3.06 -6.88 -5.62
N GLY A 73 -2.36 -5.76 -5.75
CA GLY A 73 -1.01 -5.73 -6.32
C GLY A 73 -0.01 -6.54 -5.50
N LEU A 74 -0.07 -6.44 -4.17
CA LEU A 74 0.79 -7.19 -3.26
C LEU A 74 0.51 -8.70 -3.26
N VAL A 75 -0.75 -9.08 -3.45
CA VAL A 75 -1.14 -10.48 -3.56
C VAL A 75 -0.67 -11.07 -4.87
N GLU A 76 -0.85 -10.34 -5.98
CA GLU A 76 -0.43 -10.82 -7.31
C GLU A 76 1.09 -10.84 -7.48
N HIS A 77 1.77 -9.82 -6.93
CA HIS A 77 3.22 -9.68 -6.99
C HIS A 77 3.77 -9.38 -5.60
N PRO A 78 3.98 -10.40 -4.76
CA PRO A 78 4.56 -10.21 -3.43
C PRO A 78 5.93 -9.54 -3.51
N ILE A 79 6.18 -8.57 -2.63
CA ILE A 79 7.44 -7.84 -2.56
C ILE A 79 7.98 -7.85 -1.13
N PRO A 80 9.31 -7.81 -0.94
CA PRO A 80 9.91 -7.81 0.38
C PRO A 80 10.03 -6.42 1.02
N GLU A 81 9.89 -5.35 0.25
CA GLU A 81 10.12 -3.98 0.71
C GLU A 81 8.99 -3.47 1.62
N ARG A 82 9.35 -2.53 2.50
CA ARG A 82 8.39 -1.74 3.29
C ARG A 82 7.45 -2.58 4.14
N ARG A 83 7.96 -3.64 4.78
CA ARG A 83 7.15 -4.52 5.62
C ARG A 83 7.14 -4.09 7.08
N VAL A 84 5.94 -4.02 7.63
CA VAL A 84 5.69 -3.96 9.07
C VAL A 84 4.92 -5.23 9.40
N VAL A 85 5.53 -6.11 10.18
CA VAL A 85 4.98 -7.43 10.49
C VAL A 85 4.26 -7.38 11.82
N VAL A 86 3.00 -7.83 11.86
CA VAL A 86 2.18 -7.83 13.07
C VAL A 86 1.91 -9.26 13.54
N ASP A 87 1.72 -9.41 14.87
CA ASP A 87 1.43 -10.70 15.48
C ASP A 87 -0.03 -11.12 15.25
N SER A 88 -0.32 -12.38 15.59
CA SER A 88 -1.66 -12.96 15.40
C SER A 88 -2.75 -12.21 16.17
N GLY A 89 -2.42 -11.61 17.31
CA GLY A 89 -3.38 -10.85 18.11
C GLY A 89 -3.81 -9.54 17.46
N ALA A 90 -2.95 -8.96 16.62
CA ALA A 90 -3.24 -7.70 15.92
C ALA A 90 -3.97 -7.90 14.58
N VAL A 91 -3.93 -9.10 14.01
CA VAL A 91 -4.42 -9.37 12.64
C VAL A 91 -5.85 -8.92 12.44
N ARG A 92 -6.77 -9.32 13.34
CA ARG A 92 -8.20 -8.99 13.16
C ARG A 92 -8.48 -7.49 13.20
N PHE A 93 -7.71 -6.74 13.97
CA PHE A 93 -7.87 -5.28 14.07
C PHE A 93 -7.35 -4.59 12.81
N VAL A 94 -6.16 -4.94 12.38
CA VAL A 94 -5.54 -4.38 11.16
C VAL A 94 -6.36 -4.76 9.92
N ALA A 95 -6.81 -6.00 9.82
CA ALA A 95 -7.63 -6.47 8.70
C ALA A 95 -9.02 -5.82 8.67
N ASN A 96 -9.45 -5.19 9.74
CA ASN A 96 -10.72 -4.43 9.80
C ASN A 96 -10.52 -2.91 9.74
N GLY A 97 -9.32 -2.46 9.39
CA GLY A 97 -9.04 -1.05 9.13
C GLY A 97 -8.43 -0.28 10.29
N ALA A 98 -8.11 -0.93 11.41
CA ALA A 98 -7.44 -0.26 12.52
C ALA A 98 -5.99 0.08 12.17
N ASP A 99 -5.49 1.16 12.74
CA ASP A 99 -4.08 1.52 12.64
C ASP A 99 -3.21 0.46 13.34
N ALA A 100 -1.99 0.24 12.83
CA ALA A 100 -1.07 -0.69 13.46
C ALA A 100 -0.44 -0.01 14.69
N MET A 101 -0.67 -0.63 15.84
CA MET A 101 -0.16 -0.16 17.13
C MET A 101 1.17 -0.85 17.45
N ARG A 102 2.10 -0.10 18.05
CA ARG A 102 3.45 -0.60 18.29
C ARG A 102 3.51 -1.95 19.03
N PRO A 103 2.72 -2.19 20.09
CA PRO A 103 2.80 -3.48 20.81
C PRO A 103 2.51 -4.71 19.96
N GLY A 104 1.70 -4.58 18.90
CA GLY A 104 1.38 -5.69 17.99
C GLY A 104 2.40 -5.93 16.88
N ILE A 105 3.42 -5.10 16.78
CA ILE A 105 4.43 -5.18 15.71
C ILE A 105 5.61 -6.04 16.19
N VAL A 106 5.91 -7.09 15.43
CA VAL A 106 7.00 -8.03 15.76
C VAL A 106 8.27 -7.78 14.95
N SER A 107 8.17 -7.13 13.79
CA SER A 107 9.34 -6.83 12.97
C SER A 107 9.04 -5.65 12.05
N ILE A 108 10.09 -4.88 11.74
CA ILE A 108 10.02 -3.68 10.91
C ILE A 108 11.16 -3.73 9.91
N SER A 109 10.87 -3.63 8.61
CA SER A 109 11.93 -3.60 7.62
C SER A 109 12.70 -2.28 7.68
N PRO A 110 14.03 -2.30 7.47
CA PRO A 110 14.86 -1.11 7.67
C PRO A 110 14.59 0.04 6.70
N ASP A 111 13.87 -0.20 5.62
CA ASP A 111 13.51 0.81 4.61
C ASP A 111 12.24 1.59 4.95
N VAL A 112 11.61 1.34 6.10
CA VAL A 112 10.43 2.08 6.54
C VAL A 112 10.82 3.53 6.84
N CYS A 113 10.12 4.46 6.20
CA CYS A 113 10.35 5.90 6.31
C CYS A 113 9.10 6.64 6.74
N LEU A 114 9.25 7.58 7.66
CA LEU A 114 8.16 8.48 8.10
C LEU A 114 7.47 9.14 6.91
N GLY A 115 6.16 9.04 6.85
CA GLY A 115 5.34 9.67 5.81
C GLY A 115 5.25 8.87 4.50
N HIS A 116 5.92 7.72 4.42
CA HIS A 116 5.92 6.88 3.23
C HIS A 116 5.05 5.63 3.41
N PRO A 117 4.58 5.05 2.29
CA PRO A 117 3.72 3.88 2.37
C PRO A 117 4.46 2.64 2.84
N VAL A 118 3.74 1.78 3.55
CA VAL A 118 4.21 0.49 4.01
C VAL A 118 3.12 -0.55 3.83
N GLN A 119 3.52 -1.81 3.71
CA GLN A 119 2.61 -2.94 3.79
C GLN A 119 2.62 -3.50 5.20
N VAL A 120 1.43 -3.73 5.76
CA VAL A 120 1.28 -4.41 7.04
C VAL A 120 0.94 -5.87 6.76
N VAL A 121 1.81 -6.76 7.20
CA VAL A 121 1.68 -8.20 6.91
C VAL A 121 1.60 -8.99 8.20
N GLU A 122 0.95 -10.17 8.13
CA GLU A 122 0.90 -11.06 9.29
C GLU A 122 2.15 -11.94 9.37
N GLU A 123 2.51 -12.37 10.58
CA GLU A 123 3.80 -13.03 10.84
C GLU A 123 3.93 -14.46 10.33
N ARG A 124 2.81 -15.20 10.21
CA ARG A 124 2.88 -16.64 9.86
C ARG A 124 3.18 -16.90 8.39
N HIS A 125 2.48 -16.20 7.51
CA HIS A 125 2.55 -16.45 6.07
C HIS A 125 2.99 -15.23 5.27
N GLY A 126 3.21 -14.08 5.95
CA GLY A 126 3.56 -12.84 5.28
C GLY A 126 2.45 -12.27 4.41
N LYS A 127 1.19 -12.63 4.67
CA LYS A 127 0.07 -12.12 3.89
C LYS A 127 -0.16 -10.64 4.19
N PRO A 128 -0.28 -9.80 3.16
CA PRO A 128 -0.59 -8.39 3.38
C PRO A 128 -2.03 -8.21 3.87
N LEU A 129 -2.17 -7.42 4.92
CA LEU A 129 -3.47 -7.10 5.55
C LEU A 129 -3.91 -5.69 5.26
N ALA A 130 -2.95 -4.78 5.13
CA ALA A 130 -3.23 -3.36 4.93
C ALA A 130 -2.04 -2.67 4.26
N VAL A 131 -2.33 -1.56 3.64
CA VAL A 131 -1.36 -0.55 3.22
C VAL A 131 -1.62 0.68 4.07
N GLY A 132 -0.58 1.26 4.61
CA GLY A 132 -0.70 2.45 5.44
C GLY A 132 0.49 3.37 5.26
N ILE A 133 0.50 4.45 6.03
CA ILE A 133 1.59 5.42 6.04
C ILE A 133 2.33 5.28 7.36
N ALA A 134 3.66 5.13 7.29
CA ALA A 134 4.49 5.05 8.47
C ALA A 134 4.48 6.38 9.24
N LEU A 135 4.29 6.31 10.54
CA LEU A 135 4.28 7.49 11.40
C LEU A 135 5.64 7.79 12.02
N LEU A 136 6.62 6.91 11.78
CA LEU A 136 7.99 6.98 12.27
C LEU A 136 8.92 6.33 11.24
N ASP A 137 10.19 6.74 11.24
CA ASP A 137 11.23 5.98 10.55
C ASP A 137 11.46 4.63 11.24
N ALA A 138 12.02 3.67 10.54
CA ALA A 138 12.24 2.31 11.06
C ALA A 138 12.96 2.32 12.42
N ALA A 139 14.05 3.07 12.54
CA ALA A 139 14.84 3.12 13.78
C ALA A 139 14.05 3.68 14.96
N ASP A 140 13.25 4.73 14.74
CA ASP A 140 12.41 5.33 15.78
C ASP A 140 11.24 4.42 16.14
N MET A 141 10.66 3.74 15.16
CA MET A 141 9.59 2.77 15.38
C MET A 141 10.07 1.60 16.23
N GLU A 142 11.30 1.14 16.02
CA GLU A 142 11.92 0.09 16.82
C GLU A 142 12.04 0.51 18.29
N GLN A 143 12.28 1.79 18.57
CA GLN A 143 12.42 2.32 19.92
C GLN A 143 11.08 2.69 20.57
N GLN A 144 10.02 2.76 19.80
CA GLN A 144 8.68 3.08 20.28
C GLN A 144 8.14 1.97 21.18
N GLU A 145 7.58 2.31 22.33
CA GLU A 145 7.02 1.33 23.25
C GLU A 145 5.51 1.18 23.11
N LYS A 146 4.82 2.24 22.73
CA LYS A 146 3.35 2.28 22.61
C LYS A 146 2.91 3.32 21.60
N GLY A 147 1.63 3.29 21.25
CA GLY A 147 1.02 4.23 20.34
C GLY A 147 0.96 3.72 18.91
N LYS A 148 0.50 4.58 18.03
CA LYS A 148 0.33 4.25 16.61
C LYS A 148 1.66 4.27 15.88
N SER A 149 1.93 3.25 15.11
CA SER A 149 3.13 3.16 14.25
C SER A 149 2.80 3.35 12.78
N VAL A 150 1.63 2.88 12.33
CA VAL A 150 1.19 2.97 10.93
C VAL A 150 -0.27 3.42 10.91
N LYS A 151 -0.55 4.44 10.12
CA LYS A 151 -1.92 4.87 9.87
C LYS A 151 -2.47 4.09 8.69
N SER A 152 -3.56 3.34 8.90
CA SER A 152 -4.19 2.54 7.84
C SER A 152 -4.81 3.44 6.76
N VAL A 153 -4.55 3.09 5.50
CA VAL A 153 -5.13 3.77 4.33
C VAL A 153 -6.04 2.82 3.55
N HIS A 154 -5.66 1.56 3.50
CA HIS A 154 -6.34 0.55 2.68
C HIS A 154 -6.18 -0.80 3.36
N TYR A 155 -7.24 -1.61 3.41
CA TYR A 155 -7.23 -2.89 4.11
C TYR A 155 -8.09 -3.94 3.39
N VAL A 156 -7.89 -5.19 3.72
CA VAL A 156 -8.61 -6.32 3.10
C VAL A 156 -10.12 -6.16 3.31
N GLY A 157 -10.87 -6.23 2.22
CA GLY A 157 -12.33 -6.14 2.27
C GLY A 157 -12.88 -4.72 2.24
N ASP A 158 -12.04 -3.69 2.16
CA ASP A 158 -12.53 -2.32 1.99
C ASP A 158 -13.02 -2.06 0.55
N ASP A 159 -13.46 -0.83 0.28
CA ASP A 159 -14.01 -0.49 -1.04
C ASP A 159 -12.97 -0.58 -2.16
N LEU A 160 -11.71 -0.27 -1.88
CA LEU A 160 -10.65 -0.41 -2.87
C LEU A 160 -10.38 -1.90 -3.19
N TRP A 161 -10.35 -2.74 -2.16
CA TRP A 161 -10.20 -4.19 -2.34
C TRP A 161 -11.32 -4.76 -3.21
N ASN A 162 -12.55 -4.30 -2.98
CA ASN A 162 -13.76 -4.78 -3.68
C ASN A 162 -14.05 -4.03 -4.99
N LEU A 163 -13.16 -3.15 -5.42
CA LEU A 163 -13.39 -2.33 -6.60
C LEU A 163 -13.54 -3.22 -7.85
N GLU A 164 -14.69 -3.11 -8.50
CA GLU A 164 -15.00 -3.76 -9.76
C GLU A 164 -14.93 -2.74 -10.89
N ILE A 165 -14.25 -3.10 -11.96
CA ILE A 165 -14.03 -2.21 -13.11
C ILE A 165 -14.35 -2.88 -14.43
#